data_ec0fbc350caf185daf380c8070bcf5a4
#
_entry.id   ec0fbc350caf185daf380c8070bcf5a4
#
_cell.length_a   1.000
_cell.length_b   1.000
_cell.length_c   1.000
_cell.angle_alpha   90.00
_cell.angle_beta   90.00
_cell.angle_gamma   90.00
#
_symmetry.space_group_name_H-M   'P 1'
#
loop_
_entity.id
_entity.type
_entity.pdbx_description
1 polymer ?
#
loop_
_entity_poly.entity_id
_entity_poly.type
_entity_poly.pdbx_seq_one_letter_code
_entity_poly.pdbx_strand_id
1 'polypeptide(L)'
;LTPALERTLGVERSRPAGPRLRGRGGVTSYFGRRKNPFGPGVEFHDGLDFSAPYGAPVYATGAGVVVQAGWMGVYGLAVVVDHARGYRTLYGHLSRLAVRPGQRVARGGLLGYVGSTGRSTGPHLHYGVYRYGTPVDPRAYLDPTWYTR
;
A
#
# COMPACT_ATOMS: atom_id res chain seq x y z
N LEU A 1 -19.60 25.05 -1.69
CA LEU A 1 -19.73 23.81 -0.93
C LEU A 1 -19.99 24.11 0.54
N THR A 2 -20.84 23.30 1.17
CA THR A 2 -21.07 23.41 2.61
C THR A 2 -19.89 22.84 3.38
N PRO A 3 -19.62 23.31 4.62
CA PRO A 3 -18.56 22.72 5.45
C PRO A 3 -18.73 21.21 5.64
N ALA A 4 -19.96 20.71 5.75
CA ALA A 4 -20.21 19.27 5.86
C ALA A 4 -19.80 18.52 4.59
N LEU A 5 -20.10 19.05 3.42
CA LEU A 5 -19.71 18.44 2.15
C LEU A 5 -18.19 18.47 1.95
N GLU A 6 -17.55 19.57 2.32
CA GLU A 6 -16.10 19.69 2.25
C GLU A 6 -15.41 18.66 3.15
N ARG A 7 -15.93 18.45 4.37
CA ARG A 7 -15.40 17.41 5.26
C ARG A 7 -15.59 16.01 4.67
N THR A 8 -16.73 15.74 4.07
CA THR A 8 -16.99 14.45 3.42
C THR A 8 -16.04 14.20 2.27
N LEU A 9 -15.80 15.18 1.42
CA LEU A 9 -14.84 15.08 0.32
C LEU A 9 -13.42 14.88 0.83
N GLY A 10 -13.03 15.55 1.90
CA GLY A 10 -11.72 15.34 2.52
C GLY A 10 -11.54 13.93 3.04
N VAL A 11 -12.57 13.36 3.66
CA VAL A 11 -12.56 11.96 4.12
C VAL A 11 -12.43 10.99 2.95
N GLU A 12 -13.17 11.21 1.87
CA GLU A 12 -13.08 10.36 0.68
C GLU A 12 -11.67 10.40 0.06
N ARG A 13 -11.02 11.56 0.03
CA ARG A 13 -9.66 11.70 -0.49
C ARG A 13 -8.62 11.01 0.39
N SER A 14 -8.85 10.88 1.69
CA SER A 14 -7.95 10.20 2.61
C SER A 14 -8.20 8.71 2.69
N ARG A 15 -9.37 8.22 2.26
CA ARG A 15 -9.67 6.79 2.25
C ARG A 15 -8.76 6.07 1.25
N PRO A 16 -8.10 4.97 1.65
CA PRO A 16 -7.28 4.21 0.72
C PRO A 16 -8.09 3.67 -0.44
N ALA A 17 -7.57 3.82 -1.65
CA ALA A 17 -8.27 3.41 -2.88
C ALA A 17 -7.56 2.28 -3.64
N GLY A 18 -6.51 1.72 -3.06
CA GLY A 18 -5.67 0.73 -3.68
C GLY A 18 -4.54 1.32 -4.52
N PRO A 19 -3.48 0.55 -4.75
CA PRO A 19 -2.31 1.04 -5.48
C PRO A 19 -2.59 1.23 -6.97
N ARG A 20 -2.00 2.28 -7.51
CA ARG A 20 -2.01 2.54 -8.94
C ARG A 20 -0.61 2.25 -9.47
N LEU A 21 -0.51 1.26 -10.34
CA LEU A 21 0.75 0.81 -10.92
C LEU A 21 0.72 1.00 -12.42
N ARG A 22 1.86 1.40 -12.98
CA ARG A 22 2.02 1.42 -14.43
C ARG A 22 2.14 0.00 -14.96
N GLY A 23 1.52 -0.25 -16.10
CA GLY A 23 1.51 -1.56 -16.72
C GLY A 23 0.47 -2.47 -16.07
N ARG A 24 0.74 -3.75 -16.05
CA ARG A 24 -0.21 -4.76 -15.58
C ARG A 24 -0.05 -5.00 -14.09
N GLY A 25 -0.70 -4.18 -13.27
CA GLY A 25 -0.70 -4.34 -11.83
C GLY A 25 -1.76 -5.33 -11.34
N GLY A 26 -1.71 -6.58 -11.80
CA GLY A 26 -2.64 -7.59 -11.31
C GLY A 26 -2.29 -8.09 -9.92
N VAL A 27 -3.30 -8.49 -9.14
CA VAL A 27 -3.09 -9.12 -7.83
C VAL A 27 -2.50 -10.52 -8.03
N THR A 28 -1.38 -10.80 -7.36
CA THR A 28 -0.71 -12.11 -7.43
C THR A 28 -0.85 -12.91 -6.15
N SER A 29 -1.17 -12.27 -5.03
CA SER A 29 -1.43 -12.96 -3.76
C SER A 29 -2.43 -12.16 -2.93
N TYR A 30 -3.37 -12.85 -2.32
CA TYR A 30 -4.51 -12.26 -1.62
C TYR A 30 -4.31 -12.24 -0.11
N PHE A 31 -5.05 -11.37 0.54
CA PHE A 31 -5.14 -11.28 2.00
C PHE A 31 -5.73 -12.58 2.58
N GLY A 32 -5.18 -13.00 3.71
CA GLY A 32 -5.66 -14.14 4.44
C GLY A 32 -4.71 -15.34 4.38
N ARG A 33 -5.22 -16.52 4.66
CA ARG A 33 -4.41 -17.74 4.64
C ARG A 33 -3.99 -18.11 3.24
N ARG A 34 -2.70 -18.42 3.08
CA ARG A 34 -2.13 -18.85 1.81
C ARG A 34 -1.04 -19.88 2.03
N LYS A 35 -0.67 -20.59 0.95
CA LYS A 35 0.50 -21.46 0.97
C LYS A 35 1.75 -20.61 1.20
N ASN A 36 2.63 -21.07 2.11
CA ASN A 36 3.89 -20.39 2.36
C ASN A 36 4.78 -20.46 1.10
N PRO A 37 5.16 -19.32 0.50
CA PRO A 37 5.98 -19.31 -0.72
C PRO A 37 7.44 -19.70 -0.49
N PHE A 38 7.89 -19.79 0.78
CA PHE A 38 9.29 -20.09 1.14
C PHE A 38 9.46 -21.48 1.75
N GLY A 39 8.40 -22.29 1.83
CA GLY A 39 8.51 -23.62 2.43
C GLY A 39 7.15 -24.27 2.62
N PRO A 40 7.11 -25.35 3.42
CA PRO A 40 5.84 -26.05 3.69
C PRO A 40 4.94 -25.23 4.61
N GLY A 41 3.66 -25.57 4.62
CA GLY A 41 2.67 -24.99 5.50
C GLY A 41 1.89 -23.83 4.92
N VAL A 42 1.08 -23.26 5.78
CA VAL A 42 0.17 -22.13 5.47
C VAL A 42 0.57 -20.96 6.35
N GLU A 43 0.59 -19.77 5.79
CA GLU A 43 0.81 -18.54 6.53
C GLU A 43 -0.35 -17.56 6.32
N PHE A 44 -0.46 -16.58 7.21
CA PHE A 44 -1.41 -15.49 7.06
C PHE A 44 -0.73 -14.33 6.29
N HIS A 45 -1.35 -13.92 5.19
CA HIS A 45 -0.91 -12.79 4.39
C HIS A 45 -1.70 -11.54 4.78
N ASP A 46 -1.02 -10.53 5.29
CA ASP A 46 -1.65 -9.34 5.87
C ASP A 46 -1.91 -8.21 4.86
N GLY A 47 -1.86 -8.51 3.59
CA GLY A 47 -2.09 -7.54 2.52
C GLY A 47 -2.36 -8.19 1.18
N LEU A 48 -2.25 -7.40 0.12
CA LEU A 48 -2.30 -7.85 -1.27
C LEU A 48 -0.94 -7.67 -1.91
N ASP A 49 -0.52 -8.64 -2.72
CA ASP A 49 0.65 -8.49 -3.56
C ASP A 49 0.22 -8.18 -4.99
N PHE A 50 0.88 -7.19 -5.58
CA PHE A 50 0.62 -6.74 -6.94
C PHE A 50 1.83 -6.99 -7.81
N SER A 51 1.62 -7.62 -8.97
CA SER A 51 2.65 -7.74 -9.99
C SER A 51 3.06 -6.36 -10.48
N ALA A 52 4.35 -6.07 -10.47
CA ALA A 52 4.88 -4.80 -10.96
C ALA A 52 6.35 -4.97 -11.34
N PRO A 53 6.81 -4.26 -12.40
CA PRO A 53 8.21 -4.32 -12.77
C PRO A 53 9.09 -3.61 -11.73
N TYR A 54 10.32 -4.09 -11.58
CA TYR A 54 11.32 -3.47 -10.73
C TYR A 54 11.50 -2.02 -11.14
N GLY A 55 11.47 -1.11 -10.18
CA GLY A 55 11.63 0.33 -10.41
C GLY A 55 10.36 1.08 -10.79
N ALA A 56 9.22 0.40 -10.94
CA ALA A 56 7.96 1.09 -11.20
C ALA A 56 7.61 2.02 -10.02
N PRO A 57 7.10 3.23 -10.29
CA PRO A 57 6.75 4.15 -9.21
C PRO A 57 5.55 3.65 -8.40
N VAL A 58 5.60 3.89 -7.10
CA VAL A 58 4.54 3.55 -6.14
C VAL A 58 3.97 4.85 -5.58
N TYR A 59 2.66 4.98 -5.64
CA TYR A 59 1.95 6.19 -5.24
C TYR A 59 1.08 5.94 -4.02
N ALA A 60 0.89 6.97 -3.20
CA ALA A 60 0.00 6.92 -2.06
C ALA A 60 -1.45 6.69 -2.53
N THR A 61 -2.14 5.76 -1.88
CA THR A 61 -3.52 5.41 -2.23
C THR A 61 -4.56 6.31 -1.57
N GLY A 62 -4.13 7.16 -0.67
CA GLY A 62 -4.94 8.17 -0.02
C GLY A 62 -4.06 9.27 0.54
N ALA A 63 -4.64 10.44 0.79
CA ALA A 63 -3.95 11.54 1.43
C ALA A 63 -3.61 11.20 2.88
N GLY A 64 -2.48 11.68 3.37
CA GLY A 64 -2.07 11.43 4.74
C GLY A 64 -0.69 11.96 5.06
N VAL A 65 -0.12 11.42 6.14
CA VAL A 65 1.22 11.76 6.61
C VAL A 65 2.06 10.49 6.66
N VAL A 66 3.25 10.54 6.11
CA VAL A 66 4.21 9.43 6.20
C VAL A 66 4.66 9.30 7.66
N VAL A 67 4.39 8.16 8.28
CA VAL A 67 4.78 7.89 9.67
C VAL A 67 5.98 6.97 9.77
N GLN A 68 6.26 6.17 8.74
CA GLN A 68 7.47 5.37 8.62
C GLN A 68 7.95 5.34 7.17
N ALA A 69 9.26 5.38 6.98
CA ALA A 69 9.92 5.22 5.68
C ALA A 69 11.33 4.69 5.93
N GLY A 70 11.57 3.43 5.58
CA GLY A 70 12.84 2.76 5.83
C GLY A 70 12.70 1.25 5.85
N TRP A 71 13.69 0.57 6.40
CA TRP A 71 13.68 -0.88 6.51
C TRP A 71 12.69 -1.32 7.59
N MET A 72 11.80 -2.25 7.25
CA MET A 72 10.76 -2.77 8.14
C MET A 72 10.73 -4.32 8.10
N GLY A 73 11.76 -4.97 8.58
CA GLY A 73 11.80 -6.42 8.72
C GLY A 73 11.47 -7.17 7.42
N VAL A 74 10.49 -8.04 7.48
CA VAL A 74 10.06 -8.87 6.34
C VAL A 74 9.57 -8.05 5.13
N TYR A 75 9.11 -6.83 5.36
CA TYR A 75 8.65 -5.94 4.27
C TYR A 75 9.80 -5.26 3.51
N GLY A 76 11.03 -5.37 4.01
CA GLY A 76 12.17 -4.69 3.42
C GLY A 76 12.06 -3.17 3.53
N LEU A 77 12.45 -2.45 2.49
CA LEU A 77 12.18 -1.02 2.42
C LEU A 77 10.69 -0.80 2.24
N ALA A 78 10.12 -0.02 3.16
CA ALA A 78 8.68 0.19 3.19
C ALA A 78 8.33 1.61 3.61
N VAL A 79 7.13 2.02 3.22
CA VAL A 79 6.51 3.29 3.62
C VAL A 79 5.19 2.98 4.29
N VAL A 80 4.91 3.66 5.41
CA VAL A 80 3.60 3.64 6.06
C VAL A 80 3.04 5.04 6.05
N VAL A 81 1.82 5.18 5.54
CA VAL A 81 1.08 6.44 5.51
C VAL A 81 -0.08 6.36 6.48
N ASP A 82 -0.21 7.37 7.35
CA ASP A 82 -1.33 7.50 8.27
C ASP A 82 -2.39 8.41 7.64
N HIS A 83 -3.60 7.88 7.52
CA HIS A 83 -4.74 8.56 6.96
C HIS A 83 -5.71 8.98 8.06
N ALA A 84 -6.85 9.54 7.69
CA ALA A 84 -7.90 9.84 8.65
C ALA A 84 -8.63 8.58 9.11
N ARG A 85 -9.30 8.65 10.26
CA ARG A 85 -10.22 7.63 10.79
C ARG A 85 -9.56 6.28 11.11
N GLY A 86 -8.31 6.32 11.55
CA GLY A 86 -7.59 5.13 11.98
C GLY A 86 -7.01 4.28 10.85
N TYR A 87 -7.10 4.74 9.61
CA TYR A 87 -6.51 4.02 8.48
C TYR A 87 -5.01 4.28 8.36
N ARG A 88 -4.26 3.22 8.12
CA ARG A 88 -2.86 3.27 7.69
C ARG A 88 -2.67 2.35 6.50
N THR A 89 -1.80 2.73 5.58
CA THR A 89 -1.43 1.89 4.44
C THR A 89 0.07 1.65 4.46
N LEU A 90 0.45 0.42 4.11
CA LEU A 90 1.84 -0.01 4.05
C LEU A 90 2.17 -0.41 2.62
N TYR A 91 3.34 0.03 2.16
CA TYR A 91 3.87 -0.24 0.82
C TYR A 91 5.23 -0.88 1.00
N GLY A 92 5.32 -2.19 0.77
CA GLY A 92 6.50 -2.99 1.08
C GLY A 92 7.28 -3.48 -0.12
N HIS A 93 8.48 -3.99 0.15
CA HIS A 93 9.44 -4.55 -0.79
C HIS A 93 9.95 -3.52 -1.81
N LEU A 94 10.03 -2.24 -1.40
CA LEU A 94 10.48 -1.16 -2.27
C LEU A 94 11.99 -1.26 -2.54
N SER A 95 12.42 -0.77 -3.70
CA SER A 95 13.83 -0.66 -4.05
C SER A 95 14.44 0.66 -3.59
N ARG A 96 13.63 1.72 -3.55
CA ARG A 96 14.06 3.07 -3.17
C ARG A 96 12.88 3.86 -2.62
N LEU A 97 13.16 4.75 -1.69
CA LEU A 97 12.18 5.63 -1.07
C LEU A 97 12.26 7.04 -1.70
N ALA A 98 11.09 7.69 -1.84
CA ALA A 98 10.99 9.08 -2.34
C ALA A 98 10.43 10.02 -1.27
N VAL A 99 10.16 9.53 -0.08
CA VAL A 99 9.57 10.30 1.03
C VAL A 99 10.31 10.03 2.33
N ARG A 100 10.06 10.85 3.33
CA ARG A 100 10.58 10.70 4.70
C ARG A 100 9.46 10.79 5.73
N PRO A 101 9.69 10.26 6.94
CA PRO A 101 8.71 10.41 8.03
C PRO A 101 8.37 11.88 8.28
N GLY A 102 7.09 12.14 8.53
CA GLY A 102 6.56 13.48 8.75
C GLY A 102 6.10 14.21 7.50
N GLN A 103 6.42 13.71 6.31
CA GLN A 103 6.01 14.33 5.06
C GLN A 103 4.53 14.12 4.79
N ARG A 104 3.83 15.20 4.41
CA ARG A 104 2.45 15.10 3.94
C ARG A 104 2.44 14.65 2.48
N VAL A 105 1.50 13.75 2.17
CA VAL A 105 1.29 13.27 0.79
C VAL A 105 -0.17 13.38 0.42
N ALA A 106 -0.43 13.67 -0.84
CA ALA A 106 -1.77 13.59 -1.42
C ALA A 106 -2.00 12.19 -1.99
N ARG A 107 -3.25 11.82 -2.22
CA ARG A 107 -3.55 10.63 -3.03
C ARG A 107 -2.85 10.78 -4.39
N GLY A 108 -2.10 9.75 -4.81
CA GLY A 108 -1.30 9.79 -6.03
C GLY A 108 0.09 10.40 -5.85
N GLY A 109 0.46 10.85 -4.66
CA GLY A 109 1.81 11.32 -4.37
C GLY A 109 2.83 10.19 -4.42
N LEU A 110 4.02 10.46 -4.97
CA LEU A 110 5.08 9.45 -5.11
C LEU A 110 5.65 9.07 -3.75
N LEU A 111 5.70 7.78 -3.45
CA LEU A 111 6.26 7.24 -2.21
C LEU A 111 7.62 6.57 -2.41
N GLY A 112 7.83 5.91 -3.53
CA GLY A 112 9.04 5.16 -3.82
C GLY A 112 8.88 4.33 -5.07
N TYR A 113 9.67 3.27 -5.16
CA TYR A 113 9.77 2.45 -6.38
C TYR A 113 9.73 0.97 -6.03
N VAL A 114 9.08 0.18 -6.87
CA VAL A 114 8.95 -1.27 -6.71
C VAL A 114 10.34 -1.91 -6.66
N GLY A 115 10.49 -2.87 -5.76
CA GLY A 115 11.69 -3.66 -5.63
C GLY A 115 11.38 -5.09 -5.24
N SER A 116 12.34 -5.72 -4.57
CA SER A 116 12.22 -7.09 -4.06
C SER A 116 12.97 -7.22 -2.72
N THR A 117 13.02 -6.14 -1.95
CA THR A 117 13.70 -6.11 -0.66
C THR A 117 12.90 -6.84 0.42
N GLY A 118 13.60 -7.31 1.44
CA GLY A 118 12.99 -8.07 2.51
C GLY A 118 12.67 -9.51 2.10
N ARG A 119 11.60 -10.07 2.68
CA ARG A 119 11.15 -11.43 2.39
C ARG A 119 10.32 -11.46 1.10
N SER A 120 11.00 -11.57 -0.04
CA SER A 120 10.37 -11.49 -1.36
C SER A 120 10.99 -12.48 -2.33
N THR A 121 10.17 -13.09 -3.18
CA THR A 121 10.61 -14.04 -4.22
C THR A 121 10.87 -13.38 -5.56
N GLY A 122 10.56 -12.10 -5.71
CA GLY A 122 10.75 -11.34 -6.95
C GLY A 122 10.09 -9.98 -6.87
N PRO A 123 10.25 -9.14 -7.91
CA PRO A 123 9.69 -7.79 -7.90
C PRO A 123 8.17 -7.79 -7.79
N HIS A 124 7.66 -7.11 -6.78
CA HIS A 124 6.23 -6.91 -6.58
C HIS A 124 6.01 -5.82 -5.54
N LEU A 125 4.78 -5.31 -5.46
CA LEU A 125 4.37 -4.42 -4.39
C LEU A 125 3.53 -5.20 -3.39
N HIS A 126 3.93 -5.20 -2.11
CA HIS A 126 3.07 -5.62 -1.01
C HIS A 126 2.31 -4.40 -0.50
N TYR A 127 0.97 -4.47 -0.51
CA TYR A 127 0.10 -3.39 -0.09
C TYR A 127 -0.78 -3.85 1.07
N GLY A 128 -0.64 -3.22 2.22
CA GLY A 128 -1.45 -3.50 3.41
C GLY A 128 -2.34 -2.33 3.78
N VAL A 129 -3.53 -2.63 4.27
CA VAL A 129 -4.43 -1.66 4.88
C VAL A 129 -4.67 -2.08 6.32
N TYR A 130 -4.49 -1.12 7.23
CA TYR A 130 -4.70 -1.32 8.66
C TYR A 130 -5.77 -0.34 9.12
N ARG A 131 -6.64 -0.81 9.99
CA ARG A 131 -7.60 0.07 10.65
C ARG A 131 -7.46 -0.09 12.16
N TYR A 132 -7.15 1.03 12.83
CA TYR A 132 -6.86 1.04 14.26
C TYR A 132 -5.83 -0.03 14.66
N GLY A 133 -4.80 -0.20 13.85
CA GLY A 133 -3.71 -1.13 14.08
C GLY A 133 -3.96 -2.58 13.66
N THR A 134 -5.16 -2.92 13.21
CA THR A 134 -5.50 -4.28 12.78
C THR A 134 -5.47 -4.39 11.26
N PRO A 135 -4.76 -5.39 10.69
CA PRO A 135 -4.79 -5.58 9.24
C PRO A 135 -6.18 -5.98 8.79
N VAL A 136 -6.64 -5.37 7.71
CA VAL A 136 -7.93 -5.66 7.09
C VAL A 136 -7.71 -6.04 5.62
N ASP A 137 -8.69 -6.76 5.04
CA ASP A 137 -8.58 -7.16 3.64
C ASP A 137 -8.64 -5.93 2.74
N PRO A 138 -7.54 -5.61 2.02
CA PRO A 138 -7.51 -4.41 1.19
C PRO A 138 -8.51 -4.43 0.04
N ARG A 139 -9.06 -5.60 -0.34
CA ARG A 139 -10.05 -5.69 -1.43
C ARG A 139 -11.29 -4.86 -1.16
N ALA A 140 -11.65 -4.67 0.11
CA ALA A 140 -12.78 -3.82 0.49
C ALA A 140 -12.56 -2.32 0.20
N TYR A 141 -11.32 -1.93 -0.06
CA TYR A 141 -10.90 -0.53 -0.23
C TYR A 141 -10.34 -0.26 -1.63
N LEU A 142 -10.56 -1.19 -2.57
CA LEU A 142 -10.12 -1.02 -3.94
C LEU A 142 -11.11 -0.14 -4.70
N ASP A 143 -10.57 0.91 -5.34
CA ASP A 143 -11.36 1.72 -6.25
C ASP A 143 -11.28 1.07 -7.65
N PRO A 144 -12.42 0.63 -8.23
CA PRO A 144 -12.42 0.00 -9.54
C PRO A 144 -11.80 0.88 -10.63
N THR A 145 -11.90 2.19 -10.52
CA THR A 145 -11.32 3.11 -11.50
C THR A 145 -9.79 3.11 -11.50
N TRP A 146 -9.16 2.70 -10.40
CA TRP A 146 -7.71 2.55 -10.31
C TRP A 146 -7.21 1.28 -10.98
N TYR A 147 -8.03 0.24 -11.02
CA TYR A 147 -7.64 -1.10 -11.48
C TYR A 147 -7.88 -1.34 -12.96
N THR A 148 -8.88 -0.70 -13.51
CA THR A 148 -9.30 -0.93 -14.89
C THR A 148 -8.55 -0.08 -15.89
N ARG A 149 -7.61 0.70 -15.44
CA ARG A 149 -6.81 1.59 -16.31
C ARG A 149 -5.45 0.99 -16.63
#